data_cb16f783a70023e1647304c5c66f334e
#
_entry.id   cb16f783a70023e1647304c5c66f334e
#
_cell.length_a   1.000
_cell.length_b   1.000
_cell.length_c   1.000
_cell.angle_alpha   90.00
_cell.angle_beta   90.00
_cell.angle_gamma   90.00
#
_symmetry.space_group_name_H-M   'P 1'
#
loop_
_entity.id
_entity.type
_entity.pdbx_description
1 polymer ?
#
loop_
_entity_poly.entity_id
_entity_poly.type
_entity_poly.pdbx_seq_one_letter_code
_entity_poly.pdbx_strand_id
1 'polypeptide(L)'
;MELFKKGDKVGKYTVNSFIKKGALAESYTAYGNDDILYFLKVFDISTMPKSQLFEGKEVFEIVFCKELSGEKNDNIIRYVDNGGFRKGDHEYHFLVTEFYQGQLLNESLEKDGVFDAEDAMQITLCVLSGLSYMHSKALLHNDIMPSNIMLKELEDGMLQPTIIDLGHVSYMVMGRPSFSVGDLAPFFRAPETYRGIYTPKSDVFSVGALLYYLIFGKAPWEVDLSDCYDDKNLVKAKVKEARKAELVLDTEEIHIPEFLHEILKKALSLRVASRFSSADDFFNALVERLIPDGQENDGEMLEEADDNTGDNKGRQPEGNSRILFKKGSGSGFDMVAGRDELKEQLRKEVIFGLQNPEKARQYKLLPVNGILLYGPPGCGKSLVMESFAEELGFNYTILKASEFGNIYQPGVIENLQRIFDAASLKAPFLICMEEMEYLIPNPGSENVTKESVAMLSLLNGCAQRGILLLATSNLPEQIDPFLMRPGCIDRVFFVSQPDFEARKDIFRKHLSDRPCEEIDYDELARLSEDFVAGDITETVNEAAITAAYMDVPISQKILADVLKYKNPTYATKTKIGFHK
;
A
#
# COMPACT_ATOMS: atom_id res chain seq x y z
N MET A 1 -30.04 25.67 18.96
CA MET A 1 -30.65 26.18 17.71
C MET A 1 -29.63 25.87 16.62
N GLU A 2 -30.04 25.25 15.53
CA GLU A 2 -29.16 24.90 14.40
C GLU A 2 -28.62 26.18 13.77
N LEU A 3 -27.34 26.17 13.37
CA LEU A 3 -26.66 27.29 12.74
C LEU A 3 -27.22 27.55 11.33
N PHE A 4 -27.57 26.48 10.59
CA PHE A 4 -28.11 26.50 9.23
C PHE A 4 -29.36 25.66 9.12
N LYS A 5 -30.27 26.10 8.21
CA LYS A 5 -31.47 25.37 7.81
C LYS A 5 -31.31 24.83 6.40
N LYS A 6 -32.18 23.88 6.02
CA LYS A 6 -32.25 23.38 4.63
C LYS A 6 -32.41 24.53 3.63
N GLY A 7 -31.54 24.55 2.64
CA GLY A 7 -31.46 25.58 1.59
C GLY A 7 -30.50 26.75 1.88
N ASP A 8 -29.97 26.87 3.11
CA ASP A 8 -28.94 27.87 3.41
C ASP A 8 -27.63 27.52 2.69
N LYS A 9 -26.83 28.56 2.37
CA LYS A 9 -25.54 28.37 1.69
C LYS A 9 -24.37 28.50 2.66
N VAL A 10 -23.40 27.57 2.53
CA VAL A 10 -22.09 27.61 3.18
C VAL A 10 -21.02 27.50 2.09
N GLY A 11 -20.38 28.63 1.75
CA GLY A 11 -19.54 28.71 0.57
C GLY A 11 -20.32 28.39 -0.71
N LYS A 12 -19.87 27.41 -1.48
CA LYS A 12 -20.56 26.92 -2.70
C LYS A 12 -21.56 25.80 -2.43
N TYR A 13 -21.70 25.35 -1.18
CA TYR A 13 -22.54 24.23 -0.79
C TYR A 13 -23.91 24.69 -0.28
N THR A 14 -24.96 23.94 -0.62
CA THR A 14 -26.33 24.18 -0.18
C THR A 14 -26.73 23.13 0.86
N VAL A 15 -27.00 23.55 2.08
CA VAL A 15 -27.39 22.66 3.19
C VAL A 15 -28.65 21.87 2.84
N ASN A 16 -28.58 20.55 2.96
CA ASN A 16 -29.70 19.65 2.74
C ASN A 16 -30.40 19.26 4.06
N SER A 17 -29.62 18.75 5.04
CA SER A 17 -30.14 18.37 6.34
C SER A 17 -29.12 18.56 7.45
N PHE A 18 -29.59 18.83 8.66
CA PHE A 18 -28.80 18.77 9.88
C PHE A 18 -28.62 17.31 10.28
N ILE A 19 -27.42 16.92 10.75
CA ILE A 19 -27.09 15.60 11.24
C ILE A 19 -27.02 15.62 12.76
N LYS A 20 -26.02 16.34 13.29
CA LYS A 20 -25.78 16.41 14.74
C LYS A 20 -25.01 17.66 15.14
N LYS A 21 -25.12 18.02 16.42
CA LYS A 21 -24.27 19.01 17.07
C LYS A 21 -23.30 18.29 17.99
N GLY A 22 -22.01 18.37 17.66
CA GLY A 22 -20.93 17.88 18.50
C GLY A 22 -20.43 18.97 19.47
N ALA A 23 -19.38 18.64 20.25
CA ALA A 23 -18.78 19.57 21.19
C ALA A 23 -18.11 20.79 20.51
N LEU A 24 -17.53 20.61 19.35
CA LEU A 24 -16.74 21.63 18.64
C LEU A 24 -17.33 22.06 17.29
N ALA A 25 -18.29 21.30 16.74
CA ALA A 25 -18.82 21.52 15.41
C ALA A 25 -20.29 21.11 15.26
N GLU A 26 -20.96 21.66 14.27
CA GLU A 26 -22.24 21.17 13.77
C GLU A 26 -22.04 20.47 12.43
N SER A 27 -22.71 19.33 12.23
CA SER A 27 -22.58 18.48 11.04
C SER A 27 -23.87 18.50 10.23
N TYR A 28 -23.71 18.55 8.91
CA TYR A 28 -24.78 18.65 7.94
C TYR A 28 -24.50 17.75 6.74
N THR A 29 -25.55 17.42 5.98
CA THR A 29 -25.39 17.06 4.57
C THR A 29 -25.60 18.30 3.71
N ALA A 30 -24.87 18.43 2.62
CA ALA A 30 -24.99 19.58 1.70
C ALA A 30 -24.72 19.15 0.26
N TYR A 31 -25.44 19.77 -0.68
CA TYR A 31 -25.19 19.57 -2.12
C TYR A 31 -24.14 20.55 -2.62
N GLY A 32 -23.18 20.07 -3.42
CA GLY A 32 -22.28 20.91 -4.20
C GLY A 32 -22.98 21.53 -5.42
N ASN A 33 -22.24 22.36 -6.18
CA ASN A 33 -22.72 22.89 -7.46
C ASN A 33 -22.82 21.80 -8.56
N ASP A 34 -22.28 20.63 -8.31
CA ASP A 34 -22.27 19.41 -9.12
C ASP A 34 -23.44 18.48 -8.82
N ASP A 35 -24.37 18.90 -7.96
CA ASP A 35 -25.51 18.11 -7.44
C ASP A 35 -25.09 16.84 -6.67
N ILE A 36 -23.80 16.75 -6.26
CA ILE A 36 -23.31 15.66 -5.43
C ILE A 36 -23.56 16.00 -3.95
N LEU A 37 -23.97 14.98 -3.18
CA LEU A 37 -24.17 15.10 -1.74
C LEU A 37 -22.84 14.94 -1.00
N TYR A 38 -22.53 15.86 -0.11
CA TYR A 38 -21.33 15.90 0.71
C TYR A 38 -21.66 15.92 2.19
N PHE A 39 -20.70 15.53 3.02
CA PHE A 39 -20.72 15.78 4.46
C PHE A 39 -20.05 17.13 4.74
N LEU A 40 -20.72 17.98 5.50
CA LEU A 40 -20.27 19.34 5.85
C LEU A 40 -20.20 19.47 7.35
N LYS A 41 -19.01 19.76 7.91
CA LYS A 41 -18.76 20.02 9.33
C LYS A 41 -18.38 21.48 9.52
N VAL A 42 -19.08 22.20 10.39
CA VAL A 42 -18.92 23.66 10.61
C VAL A 42 -18.45 23.91 12.04
N PHE A 43 -17.34 24.62 12.17
CA PHE A 43 -16.65 24.93 13.42
C PHE A 43 -16.77 26.41 13.76
N ASP A 44 -17.13 26.74 14.99
CA ASP A 44 -17.10 28.12 15.50
C ASP A 44 -15.70 28.42 16.07
N ILE A 45 -14.89 29.13 15.29
CA ILE A 45 -13.49 29.45 15.65
C ILE A 45 -13.43 30.45 16.80
N SER A 46 -14.45 31.32 16.92
CA SER A 46 -14.48 32.36 17.96
C SER A 46 -14.59 31.79 19.37
N THR A 47 -15.18 30.60 19.51
CA THR A 47 -15.37 29.90 20.80
C THR A 47 -14.43 28.71 20.97
N MET A 48 -13.69 28.33 19.92
CA MET A 48 -12.86 27.15 19.91
C MET A 48 -11.60 27.31 20.80
N PRO A 49 -11.24 26.29 21.59
CA PRO A 49 -9.99 26.31 22.35
C PRO A 49 -8.77 26.43 21.42
N LYS A 50 -7.80 27.28 21.79
CA LYS A 50 -6.56 27.46 21.01
C LYS A 50 -5.78 26.16 20.77
N SER A 51 -5.92 25.18 21.65
CA SER A 51 -5.34 23.84 21.52
C SER A 51 -5.93 23.02 20.36
N GLN A 52 -7.05 23.45 19.79
CA GLN A 52 -7.70 22.84 18.64
C GLN A 52 -7.36 23.54 17.32
N LEU A 53 -6.53 24.61 17.38
CA LEU A 53 -6.14 25.40 16.21
C LEU A 53 -4.65 25.21 15.91
N PHE A 54 -4.34 24.88 14.67
CA PHE A 54 -2.98 24.88 14.14
C PHE A 54 -2.53 26.33 13.94
N GLU A 55 -1.39 26.70 14.54
CA GLU A 55 -0.85 28.06 14.57
C GLU A 55 -1.88 29.14 15.00
N GLY A 56 -2.89 28.72 15.75
CA GLY A 56 -3.96 29.62 16.24
C GLY A 56 -4.96 30.10 15.17
N LYS A 57 -4.98 29.49 13.98
CA LYS A 57 -5.78 29.96 12.85
C LYS A 57 -6.67 28.89 12.22
N GLU A 58 -6.16 27.71 11.93
CA GLU A 58 -6.89 26.67 11.22
C GLU A 58 -7.25 25.50 12.16
N VAL A 59 -8.42 24.92 11.98
CA VAL A 59 -8.84 23.74 12.77
C VAL A 59 -7.93 22.56 12.44
N PHE A 60 -7.37 21.89 13.43
CA PHE A 60 -6.50 20.74 13.21
C PHE A 60 -7.15 19.63 12.38
N GLU A 61 -8.43 19.36 12.58
CA GLU A 61 -9.16 18.36 11.81
C GLU A 61 -9.14 18.67 10.30
N ILE A 62 -9.25 19.96 9.92
CA ILE A 62 -9.13 20.39 8.52
C ILE A 62 -7.70 20.14 8.01
N VAL A 63 -6.70 20.47 8.82
CA VAL A 63 -5.27 20.26 8.46
C VAL A 63 -5.01 18.78 8.21
N PHE A 64 -5.44 17.90 9.11
CA PHE A 64 -5.22 16.45 8.97
C PHE A 64 -5.97 15.86 7.79
N CYS A 65 -7.23 16.27 7.53
CA CYS A 65 -7.95 15.85 6.33
C CYS A 65 -7.20 16.23 5.04
N LYS A 66 -6.59 17.41 4.99
CA LYS A 66 -5.76 17.84 3.84
C LYS A 66 -4.49 17.01 3.72
N GLU A 67 -3.77 16.74 4.80
CA GLU A 67 -2.55 15.92 4.79
C GLU A 67 -2.81 14.49 4.31
N LEU A 68 -3.99 13.94 4.64
CA LEU A 68 -4.40 12.61 4.21
C LEU A 68 -5.02 12.57 2.80
N SER A 69 -5.18 13.71 2.12
CA SER A 69 -5.79 13.78 0.79
C SER A 69 -4.85 13.43 -0.38
N GLY A 70 -3.55 13.29 -0.11
CA GLY A 70 -2.51 13.14 -1.16
C GLY A 70 -2.54 11.81 -1.91
N GLU A 71 -2.96 10.74 -1.26
CA GLU A 71 -3.09 9.41 -1.84
C GLU A 71 -4.49 8.85 -1.55
N LYS A 72 -5.04 8.09 -2.51
CA LYS A 72 -6.36 7.49 -2.33
C LYS A 72 -6.27 6.31 -1.35
N ASN A 73 -6.94 6.42 -0.21
CA ASN A 73 -7.16 5.32 0.73
C ASN A 73 -8.66 5.20 1.00
N ASP A 74 -9.27 4.09 0.60
CA ASP A 74 -10.72 3.89 0.69
C ASP A 74 -11.20 3.58 2.12
N ASN A 75 -10.27 3.37 3.07
CA ASN A 75 -10.57 3.11 4.48
C ASN A 75 -10.50 4.35 5.37
N ILE A 76 -10.26 5.54 4.79
CA ILE A 76 -10.24 6.83 5.50
C ILE A 76 -11.13 7.83 4.77
N ILE A 77 -11.79 8.68 5.56
CA ILE A 77 -12.61 9.78 5.05
C ILE A 77 -11.84 10.64 4.05
N ARG A 78 -12.49 10.97 2.92
CA ARG A 78 -11.87 11.71 1.83
C ARG A 78 -12.18 13.20 1.94
N TYR A 79 -11.13 14.01 2.00
CA TYR A 79 -11.21 15.45 1.92
C TYR A 79 -11.68 15.93 0.54
N VAL A 80 -12.58 16.91 0.52
CA VAL A 80 -13.08 17.52 -0.71
C VAL A 80 -12.75 19.03 -0.74
N ASP A 81 -13.08 19.76 0.33
CA ASP A 81 -12.94 21.20 0.35
C ASP A 81 -12.97 21.75 1.78
N ASN A 82 -12.58 22.99 1.94
CA ASN A 82 -12.76 23.73 3.19
C ASN A 82 -12.86 25.24 2.90
N GLY A 83 -13.29 25.98 3.89
CA GLY A 83 -13.33 27.43 3.80
C GLY A 83 -13.71 28.09 5.12
N GLY A 84 -13.84 29.40 5.08
CA GLY A 84 -14.25 30.20 6.23
C GLY A 84 -15.28 31.27 5.84
N PHE A 85 -16.09 31.67 6.81
CA PHE A 85 -17.07 32.75 6.66
C PHE A 85 -17.34 33.42 8.02
N ARG A 86 -17.97 34.59 8.00
CA ARG A 86 -18.44 35.28 9.20
C ARG A 86 -19.96 35.31 9.24
N LYS A 87 -20.54 35.10 10.44
CA LYS A 87 -21.98 35.22 10.70
C LYS A 87 -22.18 35.93 12.04
N GLY A 88 -22.68 37.17 12.01
CA GLY A 88 -22.67 38.02 13.19
C GLY A 88 -21.25 38.36 13.64
N ASP A 89 -20.99 38.27 14.92
CA ASP A 89 -19.67 38.51 15.53
C ASP A 89 -18.78 37.29 15.57
N HIS A 90 -19.26 36.15 15.03
CA HIS A 90 -18.54 34.86 15.03
C HIS A 90 -17.88 34.58 13.70
N GLU A 91 -16.68 33.98 13.77
CA GLU A 91 -15.95 33.45 12.65
C GLU A 91 -16.07 31.91 12.62
N TYR A 92 -16.39 31.38 11.45
CA TYR A 92 -16.62 29.95 11.24
C TYR A 92 -15.69 29.41 10.18
N HIS A 93 -15.16 28.21 10.43
CA HIS A 93 -14.54 27.40 9.40
C HIS A 93 -15.41 26.21 9.06
N PHE A 94 -15.33 25.71 7.83
CA PHE A 94 -16.02 24.49 7.45
C PHE A 94 -15.09 23.51 6.74
N LEU A 95 -15.38 22.24 6.93
CA LEU A 95 -14.75 21.10 6.29
C LEU A 95 -15.81 20.36 5.47
N VAL A 96 -15.46 20.02 4.22
CA VAL A 96 -16.29 19.20 3.35
C VAL A 96 -15.56 17.93 3.02
N THR A 97 -16.22 16.81 3.22
CA THR A 97 -15.72 15.47 2.87
C THR A 97 -16.73 14.74 1.99
N GLU A 98 -16.31 13.66 1.36
CA GLU A 98 -17.26 12.79 0.68
C GLU A 98 -18.35 12.32 1.65
N PHE A 99 -19.56 12.17 1.14
CA PHE A 99 -20.66 11.59 1.89
C PHE A 99 -20.69 10.08 1.66
N TYR A 100 -20.43 9.31 2.70
CA TYR A 100 -20.46 7.86 2.64
C TYR A 100 -21.87 7.36 2.91
N GLN A 101 -22.45 6.65 1.92
CA GLN A 101 -23.72 5.96 2.09
C GLN A 101 -23.45 4.62 2.78
N GLY A 102 -23.83 4.51 4.04
CA GLY A 102 -23.63 3.32 4.85
C GLY A 102 -24.26 3.51 6.23
N GLN A 103 -23.98 2.59 7.13
CA GLN A 103 -24.37 2.67 8.54
C GLN A 103 -23.13 2.85 9.41
N LEU A 104 -23.24 3.51 10.55
CA LEU A 104 -22.19 3.47 11.55
C LEU A 104 -22.03 2.03 12.04
N LEU A 105 -20.80 1.63 12.29
CA LEU A 105 -20.51 0.24 12.68
C LEU A 105 -21.21 -0.17 13.99
N ASN A 106 -21.38 0.75 14.95
CA ASN A 106 -22.20 0.48 16.14
C ASN A 106 -23.69 0.32 15.82
N GLU A 107 -24.24 1.06 14.85
CA GLU A 107 -25.63 0.94 14.43
C GLU A 107 -25.88 -0.39 13.69
N SER A 108 -24.91 -0.84 12.87
CA SER A 108 -24.96 -2.15 12.22
C SER A 108 -25.00 -3.28 13.25
N LEU A 109 -24.13 -3.23 14.26
CA LEU A 109 -24.09 -4.22 15.36
C LEU A 109 -25.37 -4.24 16.19
N GLU A 110 -25.97 -3.07 16.47
CA GLU A 110 -27.24 -2.99 17.19
C GLU A 110 -28.41 -3.59 16.40
N LYS A 111 -28.39 -3.45 15.07
CA LYS A 111 -29.44 -3.90 14.18
C LYS A 111 -29.29 -5.37 13.75
N ASP A 112 -28.07 -5.74 13.32
CA ASP A 112 -27.81 -7.00 12.62
C ASP A 112 -27.12 -8.03 13.54
N GLY A 113 -26.65 -7.62 14.73
CA GLY A 113 -25.96 -8.46 15.69
C GLY A 113 -24.45 -8.46 15.50
N VAL A 114 -23.77 -9.41 16.15
CA VAL A 114 -22.30 -9.56 16.08
C VAL A 114 -21.87 -10.16 14.76
N PHE A 115 -20.67 -9.84 14.34
CA PHE A 115 -20.03 -10.41 13.16
C PHE A 115 -19.41 -11.77 13.50
N ASP A 116 -19.39 -12.68 12.55
CA ASP A 116 -18.54 -13.86 12.68
C ASP A 116 -17.04 -13.48 12.68
N ALA A 117 -16.20 -14.45 12.99
CA ALA A 117 -14.77 -14.21 13.13
C ALA A 117 -14.10 -13.75 11.81
N GLU A 118 -14.59 -14.23 10.67
CA GLU A 118 -14.04 -13.92 9.35
C GLU A 118 -14.38 -12.48 8.93
N ASP A 119 -15.65 -12.10 9.02
CA ASP A 119 -16.12 -10.74 8.75
C ASP A 119 -15.48 -9.72 9.73
N ALA A 120 -15.43 -10.06 11.02
CA ALA A 120 -14.78 -9.21 12.03
C ALA A 120 -13.29 -8.98 11.73
N MET A 121 -12.58 -10.01 11.29
CA MET A 121 -11.19 -9.89 10.85
C MET A 121 -11.07 -9.04 9.58
N GLN A 122 -11.96 -9.23 8.58
CA GLN A 122 -11.95 -8.46 7.35
C GLN A 122 -12.15 -6.96 7.62
N ILE A 123 -13.16 -6.61 8.44
CA ILE A 123 -13.39 -5.22 8.86
C ILE A 123 -12.14 -4.67 9.57
N THR A 124 -11.55 -5.46 10.46
CA THR A 124 -10.35 -5.05 11.22
C THR A 124 -9.15 -4.83 10.31
N LEU A 125 -8.93 -5.67 9.30
CA LEU A 125 -7.86 -5.51 8.32
C LEU A 125 -8.00 -4.20 7.53
N CYS A 126 -9.20 -3.85 7.11
CA CYS A 126 -9.44 -2.57 6.43
C CYS A 126 -9.17 -1.37 7.34
N VAL A 127 -9.59 -1.42 8.62
CA VAL A 127 -9.30 -0.37 9.61
C VAL A 127 -7.80 -0.25 9.86
N LEU A 128 -7.09 -1.39 10.00
CA LEU A 128 -5.63 -1.41 10.15
C LEU A 128 -4.91 -0.84 8.93
N SER A 129 -5.41 -1.09 7.72
CA SER A 129 -4.88 -0.50 6.49
C SER A 129 -4.98 1.03 6.49
N GLY A 130 -6.17 1.56 6.85
CA GLY A 130 -6.36 3.00 7.01
C GLY A 130 -5.45 3.60 8.09
N LEU A 131 -5.32 2.91 9.22
CA LEU A 131 -4.48 3.34 10.33
C LEU A 131 -2.98 3.31 9.99
N SER A 132 -2.52 2.29 9.26
CA SER A 132 -1.15 2.20 8.76
C SER A 132 -0.81 3.38 7.84
N TYR A 133 -1.72 3.74 6.93
CA TYR A 133 -1.56 4.93 6.11
C TYR A 133 -1.44 6.21 6.95
N MET A 134 -2.27 6.39 8.00
CA MET A 134 -2.14 7.52 8.92
C MET A 134 -0.80 7.52 9.65
N HIS A 135 -0.37 6.36 10.14
CA HIS A 135 0.90 6.21 10.84
C HIS A 135 2.10 6.51 9.92
N SER A 136 2.03 6.17 8.63
CA SER A 136 3.06 6.53 7.64
C SER A 136 3.22 8.03 7.43
N LYS A 137 2.14 8.81 7.67
CA LYS A 137 2.16 10.29 7.68
C LYS A 137 2.48 10.87 9.07
N ALA A 138 2.98 10.05 9.99
CA ALA A 138 3.27 10.42 11.38
C ALA A 138 2.06 10.95 12.17
N LEU A 139 0.85 10.47 11.84
CA LEU A 139 -0.40 10.81 12.48
C LEU A 139 -0.92 9.65 13.32
N LEU A 140 -1.42 9.93 14.53
CA LEU A 140 -2.12 9.00 15.42
C LEU A 140 -3.62 9.33 15.41
N HIS A 141 -4.46 8.30 15.32
CA HIS A 141 -5.92 8.51 15.32
C HIS A 141 -6.47 8.84 16.71
N ASN A 142 -6.06 8.09 17.74
CA ASN A 142 -6.39 8.23 19.15
C ASN A 142 -7.84 7.95 19.54
N ASP A 143 -8.75 7.72 18.59
CA ASP A 143 -10.19 7.51 18.84
C ASP A 143 -10.82 6.46 17.91
N ILE A 144 -10.15 5.32 17.72
CA ILE A 144 -10.70 4.19 16.99
C ILE A 144 -11.78 3.52 17.82
N MET A 145 -13.02 3.61 17.35
CA MET A 145 -14.22 3.03 17.99
C MET A 145 -15.34 2.85 16.95
N PRO A 146 -16.35 2.00 17.19
CA PRO A 146 -17.38 1.68 16.22
C PRO A 146 -18.16 2.89 15.68
N SER A 147 -18.41 3.92 16.50
CA SER A 147 -19.13 5.13 16.07
C SER A 147 -18.33 6.06 15.16
N ASN A 148 -17.02 5.80 14.98
CA ASN A 148 -16.13 6.56 14.11
C ASN A 148 -15.78 5.78 12.83
N ILE A 149 -16.50 4.69 12.56
CA ILE A 149 -16.34 3.85 11.36
C ILE A 149 -17.68 3.73 10.67
N MET A 150 -17.70 4.10 9.39
CA MET A 150 -18.83 3.90 8.50
C MET A 150 -18.66 2.57 7.78
N LEU A 151 -19.65 1.71 7.79
CA LEU A 151 -19.68 0.43 7.09
C LEU A 151 -20.58 0.54 5.87
N LYS A 152 -20.04 0.19 4.71
CA LYS A 152 -20.77 0.10 3.45
C LYS A 152 -20.68 -1.33 2.94
N GLU A 153 -21.82 -1.90 2.55
CA GLU A 153 -21.86 -3.14 1.80
C GLU A 153 -21.72 -2.82 0.30
N LEU A 154 -20.76 -3.47 -0.36
CA LEU A 154 -20.50 -3.33 -1.79
C LEU A 154 -21.45 -4.26 -2.60
N GLU A 155 -21.52 -4.07 -3.92
CA GLU A 155 -22.39 -4.85 -4.81
C GLU A 155 -22.05 -6.36 -4.82
N ASP A 156 -20.85 -6.73 -4.47
CA ASP A 156 -20.35 -8.11 -4.35
C ASP A 156 -20.55 -8.71 -2.95
N GLY A 157 -21.20 -7.99 -2.04
CA GLY A 157 -21.44 -8.39 -0.65
C GLY A 157 -20.26 -8.17 0.29
N MET A 158 -19.13 -7.64 -0.19
CA MET A 158 -18.00 -7.31 0.67
C MET A 158 -18.28 -6.08 1.53
N LEU A 159 -17.78 -6.11 2.77
CA LEU A 159 -17.92 -5.03 3.75
C LEU A 159 -16.74 -4.07 3.64
N GLN A 160 -17.02 -2.81 3.34
CA GLN A 160 -16.01 -1.74 3.25
C GLN A 160 -16.15 -0.77 4.43
N PRO A 161 -15.31 -0.88 5.47
CA PRO A 161 -15.27 0.10 6.55
C PRO A 161 -14.43 1.32 6.15
N THR A 162 -14.87 2.51 6.57
CA THR A 162 -14.17 3.78 6.39
C THR A 162 -14.11 4.53 7.71
N ILE A 163 -12.92 4.94 8.14
CA ILE A 163 -12.70 5.80 9.30
C ILE A 163 -13.17 7.21 8.95
N ILE A 164 -14.14 7.78 9.70
CA ILE A 164 -14.86 9.00 9.31
C ILE A 164 -14.64 10.21 10.22
N ASP A 165 -14.03 10.07 11.38
CA ASP A 165 -13.80 11.19 12.32
C ASP A 165 -12.32 11.35 12.66
N LEU A 166 -11.74 12.49 12.28
CA LEU A 166 -10.34 12.84 12.53
C LEU A 166 -10.20 13.91 13.64
N GLY A 167 -11.25 14.15 14.41
CA GLY A 167 -11.28 15.18 15.43
C GLY A 167 -10.27 15.00 16.59
N HIS A 168 -9.79 13.77 16.80
CA HIS A 168 -8.82 13.42 17.84
C HIS A 168 -7.42 13.09 17.34
N VAL A 169 -7.19 13.23 16.04
CA VAL A 169 -5.87 12.97 15.40
C VAL A 169 -4.79 13.89 15.97
N SER A 170 -3.58 13.38 16.14
CA SER A 170 -2.41 14.12 16.57
C SER A 170 -1.14 13.69 15.84
N TYR A 171 -0.15 14.58 15.78
CA TYR A 171 1.19 14.21 15.32
C TYR A 171 1.90 13.33 16.35
N MET A 172 2.65 12.32 15.89
CA MET A 172 3.43 11.42 16.75
C MET A 172 4.48 12.16 17.59
N VAL A 173 5.11 13.18 17.02
CA VAL A 173 6.26 13.88 17.65
C VAL A 173 5.81 15.04 18.52
N MET A 174 4.71 15.72 18.19
CA MET A 174 4.33 16.94 18.88
C MET A 174 3.41 16.72 20.08
N GLY A 175 2.84 15.53 20.24
CA GLY A 175 1.83 15.25 21.27
C GLY A 175 0.75 16.34 21.28
N ARG A 176 -0.51 15.99 21.27
CA ARG A 176 -1.56 17.01 21.45
C ARG A 176 -1.85 17.15 22.93
N PRO A 177 -1.77 18.37 23.53
CA PRO A 177 -2.16 18.52 24.92
C PRO A 177 -3.67 18.26 25.06
N SER A 178 -3.97 17.33 25.94
CA SER A 178 -5.27 17.08 26.57
C SER A 178 -6.53 17.21 25.73
N PHE A 179 -6.94 16.09 25.15
CA PHE A 179 -8.36 15.84 24.92
C PHE A 179 -9.09 15.79 26.26
N SER A 180 -10.31 16.31 26.34
CA SER A 180 -11.12 16.11 27.52
C SER A 180 -11.41 14.60 27.62
N VAL A 181 -11.09 14.01 28.78
CA VAL A 181 -11.21 12.56 29.04
C VAL A 181 -12.66 12.05 28.91
N GLY A 182 -13.64 12.94 28.81
CA GLY A 182 -15.07 12.64 28.77
C GLY A 182 -15.62 12.25 27.40
N ASP A 183 -14.88 12.53 26.31
CA ASP A 183 -15.42 12.39 24.97
C ASP A 183 -15.01 11.06 24.29
N LEU A 184 -14.16 10.23 24.93
CA LEU A 184 -13.67 8.98 24.38
C LEU A 184 -14.31 7.79 25.08
N ALA A 185 -14.76 6.80 24.32
CA ALA A 185 -15.27 5.56 24.87
C ALA A 185 -14.18 4.86 25.73
N PRO A 186 -14.38 4.76 27.05
CA PRO A 186 -13.29 4.42 27.98
C PRO A 186 -12.72 3.01 27.77
N PHE A 187 -13.51 2.09 27.20
CA PHE A 187 -13.11 0.70 27.00
C PHE A 187 -12.24 0.48 25.78
N PHE A 188 -12.40 1.32 24.73
CA PHE A 188 -11.56 1.29 23.52
C PHE A 188 -10.22 1.98 23.73
N ARG A 189 -10.08 2.74 24.79
CA ARG A 189 -8.92 3.58 25.04
C ARG A 189 -7.78 2.81 25.73
N ALA A 190 -6.56 2.92 25.21
CA ALA A 190 -5.38 2.29 25.80
C ALA A 190 -5.03 2.87 27.19
N PRO A 191 -4.52 2.05 28.14
CA PRO A 191 -4.27 2.48 29.52
C PRO A 191 -3.30 3.65 29.67
N GLU A 192 -2.26 3.71 28.83
CA GLU A 192 -1.23 4.75 28.87
C GLU A 192 -1.75 6.13 28.43
N THR A 193 -2.79 6.17 27.62
CA THR A 193 -3.37 7.44 27.13
C THR A 193 -4.01 8.24 28.26
N TYR A 194 -4.43 7.59 29.36
CA TYR A 194 -4.86 8.28 30.60
C TYR A 194 -3.73 9.04 31.32
N ARG A 195 -2.47 8.83 30.88
CA ARG A 195 -1.29 9.57 31.36
C ARG A 195 -0.79 10.57 30.31
N GLY A 196 -1.53 10.75 29.19
CA GLY A 196 -1.15 11.62 28.08
C GLY A 196 -0.10 11.03 27.14
N ILE A 197 0.12 9.70 27.18
CA ILE A 197 1.08 9.01 26.32
C ILE A 197 0.29 8.40 25.16
N TYR A 198 0.56 8.88 23.94
CA TYR A 198 -0.05 8.44 22.71
C TYR A 198 1.03 7.91 21.77
N THR A 199 0.85 6.73 21.24
CA THR A 199 1.79 6.06 20.34
C THR A 199 1.02 5.20 19.33
N PRO A 200 1.63 4.73 18.24
CA PRO A 200 1.01 3.75 17.34
C PRO A 200 0.46 2.53 18.06
N LYS A 201 1.11 2.10 19.16
CA LYS A 201 0.64 0.98 19.99
C LYS A 201 -0.63 1.31 20.80
N SER A 202 -0.94 2.59 20.99
CA SER A 202 -2.21 3.00 21.63
C SER A 202 -3.37 2.80 20.65
N ASP A 203 -3.18 3.16 19.38
CA ASP A 203 -4.15 2.89 18.31
C ASP A 203 -4.32 1.38 18.06
N VAL A 204 -3.23 0.61 18.08
CA VAL A 204 -3.26 -0.87 18.01
C VAL A 204 -4.15 -1.47 19.12
N PHE A 205 -4.07 -0.96 20.34
CA PHE A 205 -4.97 -1.39 21.41
C PHE A 205 -6.43 -1.10 21.09
N SER A 206 -6.72 0.09 20.57
CA SER A 206 -8.09 0.49 20.20
C SER A 206 -8.66 -0.38 19.08
N VAL A 207 -7.83 -0.77 18.08
CA VAL A 207 -8.25 -1.73 17.05
C VAL A 207 -8.43 -3.13 17.63
N GLY A 208 -7.60 -3.57 18.57
CA GLY A 208 -7.82 -4.83 19.30
C GLY A 208 -9.15 -4.83 20.06
N ALA A 209 -9.51 -3.69 20.69
CA ALA A 209 -10.80 -3.54 21.37
C ALA A 209 -11.96 -3.51 20.35
N LEU A 210 -11.76 -2.97 19.17
CA LEU A 210 -12.72 -3.00 18.08
C LEU A 210 -12.97 -4.44 17.60
N LEU A 211 -11.93 -5.20 17.30
CA LEU A 211 -12.04 -6.61 16.90
C LEU A 211 -12.79 -7.44 17.95
N TYR A 212 -12.45 -7.23 19.23
CA TYR A 212 -13.17 -7.87 20.33
C TYR A 212 -14.65 -7.51 20.31
N TYR A 213 -14.98 -6.22 20.15
CA TYR A 213 -16.35 -5.72 20.12
C TYR A 213 -17.16 -6.29 18.94
N LEU A 214 -16.57 -6.40 17.76
CA LEU A 214 -17.22 -6.97 16.58
C LEU A 214 -17.65 -8.42 16.81
N ILE A 215 -16.82 -9.20 17.50
CA ILE A 215 -17.05 -10.62 17.76
C ILE A 215 -18.00 -10.84 18.95
N PHE A 216 -17.82 -10.11 20.04
CA PHE A 216 -18.53 -10.39 21.31
C PHE A 216 -19.72 -9.45 21.57
N GLY A 217 -19.94 -8.42 20.75
CA GLY A 217 -21.01 -7.43 20.92
C GLY A 217 -20.86 -6.51 22.13
N LYS A 218 -19.74 -6.62 22.85
CA LYS A 218 -19.38 -5.80 24.02
C LYS A 218 -17.91 -5.43 24.00
N ALA A 219 -17.56 -4.31 24.61
CA ALA A 219 -16.17 -3.90 24.70
C ALA A 219 -15.37 -4.79 25.68
N PRO A 220 -14.04 -4.93 25.49
CA PRO A 220 -13.23 -5.70 26.44
C PRO A 220 -13.29 -5.05 27.85
N TRP A 221 -13.49 -5.89 28.87
CA TRP A 221 -13.64 -5.45 30.28
C TRP A 221 -14.76 -4.43 30.52
N GLU A 222 -15.82 -4.47 29.71
CA GLU A 222 -16.96 -3.59 29.88
C GLU A 222 -17.64 -3.77 31.22
N VAL A 223 -17.94 -2.65 31.90
CA VAL A 223 -18.65 -2.58 33.18
C VAL A 223 -19.63 -1.42 33.15
N ASP A 224 -20.67 -1.50 33.97
CA ASP A 224 -21.66 -0.43 34.09
C ASP A 224 -21.01 0.85 34.68
N LEU A 225 -21.14 1.95 33.93
CA LEU A 225 -20.66 3.27 34.28
C LEU A 225 -21.79 4.27 34.55
N SER A 226 -23.04 3.85 34.55
CA SER A 226 -24.23 4.70 34.65
C SER A 226 -24.25 5.57 35.91
N ASP A 227 -23.65 5.09 37.01
CA ASP A 227 -23.56 5.78 38.31
C ASP A 227 -22.41 6.79 38.42
N CYS A 228 -21.51 6.84 37.42
CA CYS A 228 -20.29 7.65 37.49
C CYS A 228 -19.90 8.33 36.16
N TYR A 229 -20.80 8.35 35.18
CA TYR A 229 -20.49 8.85 33.84
C TYR A 229 -19.99 10.31 33.84
N ASP A 230 -20.48 11.14 34.75
CA ASP A 230 -20.07 12.54 34.87
C ASP A 230 -18.76 12.74 35.66
N ASP A 231 -18.26 11.71 36.38
CA ASP A 231 -17.00 11.75 37.09
C ASP A 231 -15.88 10.99 36.37
N LYS A 232 -15.07 11.73 35.61
CA LYS A 232 -13.94 11.20 34.84
C LYS A 232 -12.93 10.39 35.67
N ASN A 233 -12.72 10.76 36.95
CA ASN A 233 -11.77 10.05 37.81
C ASN A 233 -12.36 8.71 38.26
N LEU A 234 -13.65 8.68 38.54
CA LEU A 234 -14.35 7.48 38.95
C LEU A 234 -14.49 6.50 37.76
N VAL A 235 -14.83 6.99 36.56
CA VAL A 235 -14.81 6.20 35.31
C VAL A 235 -13.43 5.57 35.09
N LYS A 236 -12.35 6.37 35.17
CA LYS A 236 -10.98 5.87 35.03
C LYS A 236 -10.65 4.79 36.08
N ALA A 237 -11.08 4.98 37.32
CA ALA A 237 -10.85 4.03 38.42
C ALA A 237 -11.59 2.70 38.15
N LYS A 238 -12.87 2.74 37.77
CA LYS A 238 -13.68 1.56 37.44
C LYS A 238 -13.10 0.78 36.27
N VAL A 239 -12.76 1.44 35.17
CA VAL A 239 -12.15 0.80 33.98
C VAL A 239 -10.79 0.17 34.35
N LYS A 240 -9.97 0.87 35.16
CA LYS A 240 -8.70 0.31 35.63
C LYS A 240 -8.90 -0.92 36.50
N GLU A 241 -9.93 -0.95 37.33
CA GLU A 241 -10.26 -2.09 38.19
C GLU A 241 -10.76 -3.27 37.35
N ALA A 242 -11.68 -3.03 36.40
CA ALA A 242 -12.19 -4.04 35.48
C ALA A 242 -11.08 -4.75 34.68
N ARG A 243 -10.07 -4.00 34.25
CA ARG A 243 -8.90 -4.51 33.51
C ARG A 243 -7.94 -5.39 34.32
N LYS A 244 -8.19 -5.59 35.63
CA LYS A 244 -7.45 -6.59 36.42
C LYS A 244 -7.98 -8.00 36.21
N ALA A 245 -9.22 -8.13 35.74
CA ALA A 245 -9.80 -9.42 35.40
C ALA A 245 -9.16 -9.98 34.12
N GLU A 246 -9.15 -11.28 33.97
CA GLU A 246 -8.72 -11.97 32.77
C GLU A 246 -9.68 -11.62 31.61
N LEU A 247 -9.13 -11.48 30.40
CA LEU A 247 -9.91 -11.21 29.20
C LEU A 247 -10.71 -12.47 28.83
N VAL A 248 -12.03 -12.33 28.72
CA VAL A 248 -12.92 -13.44 28.32
C VAL A 248 -12.87 -13.55 26.81
N LEU A 249 -12.39 -14.69 26.29
CA LEU A 249 -12.22 -14.93 24.86
C LEU A 249 -13.13 -16.05 24.32
N ASP A 250 -13.80 -16.78 25.20
CA ASP A 250 -14.84 -17.76 24.88
C ASP A 250 -16.02 -17.55 25.80
N THR A 251 -17.22 -17.77 25.27
CA THR A 251 -18.47 -17.77 26.02
C THR A 251 -19.23 -19.06 25.72
N GLU A 252 -20.38 -19.29 26.36
CA GLU A 252 -21.22 -20.45 26.04
C GLU A 252 -21.78 -20.41 24.60
N GLU A 253 -21.88 -19.20 24.01
CA GLU A 253 -22.49 -18.95 22.70
C GLU A 253 -21.47 -18.67 21.59
N ILE A 254 -20.29 -18.11 21.95
CA ILE A 254 -19.28 -17.64 20.98
C ILE A 254 -17.95 -18.34 21.29
N HIS A 255 -17.48 -19.12 20.35
CA HIS A 255 -16.18 -19.76 20.34
C HIS A 255 -15.36 -19.24 19.16
N ILE A 256 -14.19 -18.69 19.43
CA ILE A 256 -13.29 -18.20 18.40
C ILE A 256 -12.07 -19.11 18.22
N PRO A 257 -11.46 -19.15 17.03
CA PRO A 257 -10.25 -19.93 16.80
C PRO A 257 -9.12 -19.57 17.78
N GLU A 258 -8.32 -20.57 18.19
CA GLU A 258 -7.26 -20.39 19.20
C GLU A 258 -6.24 -19.30 18.80
N PHE A 259 -5.93 -19.17 17.51
CA PHE A 259 -5.04 -18.12 17.04
C PHE A 259 -5.58 -16.71 17.32
N LEU A 260 -6.91 -16.52 17.28
CA LEU A 260 -7.52 -15.21 17.62
C LEU A 260 -7.39 -14.90 19.12
N HIS A 261 -7.36 -15.92 19.99
CA HIS A 261 -7.04 -15.71 21.41
C HIS A 261 -5.67 -15.08 21.58
N GLU A 262 -4.64 -15.59 20.88
CA GLU A 262 -3.28 -15.06 20.93
C GLU A 262 -3.23 -13.62 20.39
N ILE A 263 -3.88 -13.36 19.25
CA ILE A 263 -3.92 -12.06 18.62
C ILE A 263 -4.60 -11.03 19.54
N LEU A 264 -5.80 -11.34 20.08
CA LEU A 264 -6.53 -10.46 20.98
C LEU A 264 -5.77 -10.22 22.28
N LYS A 265 -5.17 -11.25 22.90
CA LYS A 265 -4.31 -11.11 24.09
C LYS A 265 -3.13 -10.21 23.84
N LYS A 266 -2.51 -10.30 22.65
CA LYS A 266 -1.37 -9.46 22.26
C LYS A 266 -1.80 -8.02 22.00
N ALA A 267 -2.83 -7.78 21.19
CA ALA A 267 -3.33 -6.44 20.86
C ALA A 267 -3.82 -5.71 22.11
N LEU A 268 -4.57 -6.39 23.00
CA LEU A 268 -5.17 -5.86 24.21
C LEU A 268 -4.24 -5.94 25.44
N SER A 269 -2.96 -6.29 25.25
CA SER A 269 -2.02 -6.31 26.38
C SER A 269 -1.97 -4.95 27.08
N LEU A 270 -2.12 -4.97 28.41
CA LEU A 270 -2.02 -3.75 29.23
C LEU A 270 -0.58 -3.21 29.29
N ARG A 271 0.42 -4.04 28.96
CA ARG A 271 1.82 -3.65 28.81
C ARG A 271 2.08 -3.23 27.37
N VAL A 272 2.40 -1.95 27.16
CA VAL A 272 2.66 -1.38 25.82
C VAL A 272 3.73 -2.16 25.03
N ALA A 273 4.79 -2.62 25.71
CA ALA A 273 5.87 -3.36 25.07
C ALA A 273 5.45 -4.73 24.51
N SER A 274 4.37 -5.33 25.07
CA SER A 274 3.90 -6.67 24.67
C SER A 274 2.88 -6.65 23.53
N ARG A 275 2.47 -5.46 23.07
CA ARG A 275 1.55 -5.31 21.91
C ARG A 275 2.29 -5.45 20.59
N PHE A 276 1.54 -5.55 19.51
CA PHE A 276 2.09 -5.37 18.17
C PHE A 276 2.81 -4.02 18.07
N SER A 277 3.91 -3.97 17.33
CA SER A 277 4.75 -2.76 17.24
C SER A 277 4.08 -1.66 16.44
N SER A 278 3.27 -2.04 15.45
CA SER A 278 2.61 -1.17 14.50
C SER A 278 1.23 -1.73 14.08
N ALA A 279 0.47 -0.94 13.35
CA ALA A 279 -0.74 -1.40 12.67
C ALA A 279 -0.42 -2.50 11.64
N ASP A 280 0.71 -2.38 10.92
CA ASP A 280 1.16 -3.38 9.94
C ASP A 280 1.48 -4.73 10.59
N ASP A 281 2.15 -4.74 11.76
CA ASP A 281 2.43 -5.99 12.47
C ASP A 281 1.14 -6.71 12.91
N PHE A 282 0.12 -5.92 13.29
CA PHE A 282 -1.17 -6.49 13.64
C PHE A 282 -1.91 -6.99 12.40
N PHE A 283 -1.90 -6.22 11.32
CA PHE A 283 -2.45 -6.60 10.02
C PHE A 283 -1.86 -7.92 9.53
N ASN A 284 -0.53 -8.03 9.50
CA ASN A 284 0.17 -9.23 9.05
C ASN A 284 -0.16 -10.46 9.90
N ALA A 285 -0.27 -10.30 11.21
CA ALA A 285 -0.63 -11.40 12.10
C ALA A 285 -2.05 -11.94 11.85
N LEU A 286 -3.00 -11.08 11.44
CA LEU A 286 -4.33 -11.52 11.01
C LEU A 286 -4.30 -12.21 9.65
N VAL A 287 -3.56 -11.65 8.68
CA VAL A 287 -3.46 -12.21 7.31
C VAL A 287 -2.80 -13.58 7.30
N GLU A 288 -1.73 -13.79 8.08
CA GLU A 288 -1.04 -15.09 8.18
C GLU A 288 -1.98 -16.23 8.59
N ARG A 289 -3.06 -15.93 9.29
CA ARG A 289 -4.02 -16.91 9.82
C ARG A 289 -5.30 -17.04 9.00
N LEU A 290 -5.55 -16.12 8.07
CA LEU A 290 -6.62 -16.24 7.07
C LEU A 290 -6.21 -17.13 5.88
N ILE A 291 -4.91 -17.43 5.74
CA ILE A 291 -4.43 -18.43 4.80
C ILE A 291 -4.60 -19.79 5.51
N PRO A 292 -5.44 -20.71 5.00
CA PRO A 292 -5.62 -22.01 5.64
C PRO A 292 -4.26 -22.70 5.83
N ASP A 293 -3.96 -23.15 7.06
CA ASP A 293 -2.94 -24.15 7.32
C ASP A 293 -3.38 -25.45 6.61
N GLY A 294 -2.95 -25.61 5.38
CA GLY A 294 -3.38 -26.76 4.62
C GLY A 294 -2.67 -26.84 3.29
N GLN A 295 -1.38 -27.14 3.38
CA GLN A 295 -0.76 -28.24 2.64
C GLN A 295 0.72 -28.29 2.98
N GLU A 296 1.07 -29.05 4.00
CA GLU A 296 2.30 -29.83 3.95
C GLU A 296 2.21 -30.63 2.65
N ASN A 297 2.97 -30.23 1.66
CA ASN A 297 3.16 -31.01 0.44
C ASN A 297 3.98 -32.25 0.78
N ASP A 298 3.30 -33.30 1.21
CA ASP A 298 3.73 -34.63 0.87
C ASP A 298 3.69 -34.76 -0.64
N GLY A 299 4.85 -35.05 -1.22
CA GLY A 299 5.00 -35.13 -2.67
C GLY A 299 4.13 -36.25 -3.23
N GLU A 300 3.08 -35.87 -3.92
CA GLU A 300 2.43 -36.71 -4.92
C GLU A 300 2.02 -35.83 -6.11
N MET A 301 2.47 -36.32 -7.27
CA MET A 301 2.17 -35.79 -8.58
C MET A 301 0.66 -35.58 -8.74
N LEU A 302 0.24 -34.39 -9.11
CA LEU A 302 -1.07 -34.18 -9.73
C LEU A 302 -0.87 -33.82 -11.19
N GLU A 303 -1.50 -34.66 -11.98
CA GLU A 303 -1.65 -34.59 -13.42
C GLU A 303 -2.25 -33.27 -13.88
N GLU A 304 -1.85 -32.91 -15.10
CA GLU A 304 -2.36 -31.81 -15.88
C GLU A 304 -3.90 -31.74 -15.88
N ALA A 305 -4.46 -30.63 -15.48
CA ALA A 305 -5.84 -30.29 -15.79
C ALA A 305 -5.88 -29.09 -16.72
N ASP A 306 -6.40 -29.35 -17.89
CA ASP A 306 -6.66 -28.52 -19.05
C ASP A 306 -7.24 -27.14 -18.69
N ASP A 307 -6.62 -26.16 -19.28
CA ASP A 307 -7.04 -24.77 -19.38
C ASP A 307 -8.19 -24.63 -20.36
N ASN A 308 -9.34 -24.16 -19.90
CA ASN A 308 -10.26 -23.35 -20.70
C ASN A 308 -11.42 -22.84 -19.85
N THR A 309 -11.39 -21.55 -19.51
CA THR A 309 -12.52 -20.63 -19.77
C THR A 309 -12.16 -19.21 -19.30
N GLY A 310 -12.20 -18.34 -20.24
CA GLY A 310 -12.45 -16.95 -20.44
C GLY A 310 -12.67 -15.96 -19.30
N ASP A 311 -11.97 -14.85 -19.51
CA ASP A 311 -12.34 -13.46 -19.19
C ASP A 311 -13.12 -13.14 -17.90
N ASN A 312 -12.37 -12.49 -16.99
CA ASN A 312 -12.89 -11.24 -16.42
C ASN A 312 -11.72 -10.39 -15.87
N LYS A 313 -11.32 -9.38 -16.64
CA LYS A 313 -10.47 -8.29 -16.15
C LYS A 313 -11.31 -7.37 -15.27
N GLY A 314 -11.38 -7.65 -13.98
CA GLY A 314 -11.78 -6.71 -12.95
C GLY A 314 -10.55 -5.95 -12.46
N ARG A 315 -10.60 -4.63 -12.50
CA ARG A 315 -9.61 -3.71 -11.96
C ARG A 315 -9.30 -4.09 -10.51
N GLN A 316 -8.04 -4.39 -10.23
CA GLN A 316 -7.53 -4.48 -8.86
C GLN A 316 -7.51 -3.07 -8.25
N PRO A 317 -7.90 -2.88 -6.99
CA PRO A 317 -7.66 -1.62 -6.28
C PRO A 317 -6.18 -1.51 -5.96
N GLU A 318 -5.55 -0.45 -6.44
CA GLU A 318 -4.21 -0.03 -6.04
C GLU A 318 -4.26 0.45 -4.58
N GLY A 319 -3.49 -0.18 -3.71
CA GLY A 319 -3.27 0.35 -2.36
C GLY A 319 -3.22 -0.66 -1.22
N ASN A 320 -2.52 -1.78 -1.40
CA ASN A 320 -1.88 -2.52 -0.31
C ASN A 320 -0.77 -3.36 -0.95
N SER A 321 0.49 -2.96 -0.74
CA SER A 321 1.63 -3.73 -1.20
C SER A 321 1.71 -5.04 -0.43
N ARG A 322 0.94 -6.04 -0.86
CA ARG A 322 1.22 -7.42 -0.49
C ARG A 322 2.60 -7.73 -1.04
N ILE A 323 3.59 -7.89 -0.18
CA ILE A 323 4.87 -8.47 -0.57
C ILE A 323 4.58 -9.89 -0.98
N LEU A 324 4.37 -10.09 -2.29
CA LEU A 324 4.15 -11.41 -2.85
C LEU A 324 5.52 -12.08 -2.98
N PHE A 325 5.79 -13.06 -2.15
CA PHE A 325 6.89 -13.99 -2.35
C PHE A 325 6.47 -14.99 -3.42
N LYS A 326 7.15 -14.93 -4.56
CA LYS A 326 6.97 -15.88 -5.67
C LYS A 326 8.13 -16.87 -5.65
N LYS A 327 7.93 -18.05 -6.24
CA LYS A 327 9.00 -19.02 -6.48
C LYS A 327 9.25 -19.09 -7.98
N GLY A 328 10.50 -18.93 -8.39
CA GLY A 328 10.88 -19.06 -9.79
C GLY A 328 10.73 -20.48 -10.31
N SER A 329 10.35 -20.61 -11.59
CA SER A 329 10.10 -21.90 -12.27
C SER A 329 11.38 -22.67 -12.64
N GLY A 330 12.54 -21.99 -12.66
CA GLY A 330 13.82 -22.55 -13.16
C GLY A 330 13.97 -22.40 -14.70
N SER A 331 13.01 -21.79 -15.39
CA SER A 331 13.06 -21.48 -16.81
C SER A 331 12.36 -20.15 -17.08
N GLY A 332 13.11 -19.09 -17.31
CA GLY A 332 12.54 -17.76 -17.48
C GLY A 332 13.01 -17.03 -18.73
N PHE A 333 14.21 -17.30 -19.21
CA PHE A 333 14.78 -16.57 -20.34
C PHE A 333 14.10 -16.83 -21.69
N ASP A 334 13.29 -17.86 -21.79
CA ASP A 334 12.43 -18.10 -22.97
C ASP A 334 11.33 -17.02 -23.10
N MET A 335 11.01 -16.33 -22.00
CA MET A 335 10.03 -15.24 -22.01
C MET A 335 10.59 -13.96 -22.68
N VAL A 336 11.91 -13.80 -22.77
CA VAL A 336 12.56 -12.64 -23.36
C VAL A 336 12.94 -12.96 -24.80
N ALA A 337 12.36 -12.23 -25.74
CA ALA A 337 12.69 -12.33 -27.17
C ALA A 337 14.09 -11.78 -27.44
N GLY A 338 14.92 -12.51 -28.19
CA GLY A 338 16.28 -12.12 -28.52
C GLY A 338 17.21 -11.92 -27.34
N ARG A 339 18.16 -10.97 -27.44
CA ARG A 339 19.10 -10.56 -26.38
C ARG A 339 19.99 -11.70 -25.86
N ASP A 340 20.37 -12.61 -26.73
CA ASP A 340 21.11 -13.82 -26.37
C ASP A 340 22.46 -13.48 -25.70
N GLU A 341 23.12 -12.41 -26.12
CA GLU A 341 24.35 -11.95 -25.50
C GLU A 341 24.14 -11.54 -24.03
N LEU A 342 23.09 -10.78 -23.72
CA LEU A 342 22.75 -10.38 -22.36
C LEU A 342 22.37 -11.59 -21.49
N LYS A 343 21.58 -12.52 -22.03
CA LYS A 343 21.21 -13.75 -21.32
C LYS A 343 22.44 -14.60 -21.00
N GLU A 344 23.37 -14.75 -21.96
CA GLU A 344 24.64 -15.47 -21.75
C GLU A 344 25.54 -14.79 -20.72
N GLN A 345 25.63 -13.45 -20.75
CA GLN A 345 26.36 -12.70 -19.73
C GLN A 345 25.77 -12.92 -18.33
N LEU A 346 24.45 -12.81 -18.18
CA LEU A 346 23.76 -13.06 -16.91
C LEU A 346 23.95 -14.50 -16.43
N ARG A 347 23.87 -15.50 -17.32
CA ARG A 347 24.15 -16.91 -16.99
C ARG A 347 25.58 -17.11 -16.52
N LYS A 348 26.54 -16.57 -17.25
CA LYS A 348 27.98 -16.77 -16.99
C LYS A 348 28.44 -16.03 -15.74
N GLU A 349 28.06 -14.77 -15.60
CA GLU A 349 28.63 -13.88 -14.56
C GLU A 349 27.90 -14.00 -13.23
N VAL A 350 26.64 -14.46 -13.23
CA VAL A 350 25.80 -14.50 -12.03
C VAL A 350 25.27 -15.90 -11.76
N ILE A 351 24.44 -16.45 -12.63
CA ILE A 351 23.70 -17.69 -12.38
C ILE A 351 24.66 -18.87 -12.15
N PHE A 352 25.73 -18.95 -12.95
CA PHE A 352 26.70 -20.04 -12.84
C PHE A 352 27.30 -20.17 -11.44
N GLY A 353 27.70 -19.04 -10.82
CA GLY A 353 28.27 -19.02 -9.47
C GLY A 353 27.26 -19.46 -8.40
N LEU A 354 26.01 -19.04 -8.54
CA LEU A 354 24.94 -19.36 -7.60
C LEU A 354 24.49 -20.83 -7.68
N GLN A 355 24.42 -21.36 -8.90
CA GLN A 355 24.02 -22.76 -9.12
C GLN A 355 25.15 -23.77 -8.93
N ASN A 356 26.43 -23.31 -8.88
CA ASN A 356 27.60 -24.18 -8.71
C ASN A 356 28.48 -23.74 -7.52
N PRO A 357 27.98 -23.81 -6.27
CA PRO A 357 28.69 -23.28 -5.09
C PRO A 357 30.05 -23.97 -4.83
N GLU A 358 30.19 -25.24 -5.17
CA GLU A 358 31.46 -25.96 -5.03
C GLU A 358 32.54 -25.43 -5.98
N LYS A 359 32.16 -25.21 -7.26
CA LYS A 359 33.07 -24.62 -8.24
C LYS A 359 33.40 -23.17 -7.85
N ALA A 360 32.39 -22.41 -7.40
CA ALA A 360 32.60 -21.04 -6.94
C ALA A 360 33.65 -20.98 -5.81
N ARG A 361 33.58 -21.91 -4.84
CA ARG A 361 34.57 -22.01 -3.76
C ARG A 361 35.94 -22.45 -4.28
N GLN A 362 35.98 -23.45 -5.18
CA GLN A 362 37.24 -23.95 -5.76
C GLN A 362 38.00 -22.86 -6.51
N TYR A 363 37.27 -22.04 -7.30
CA TYR A 363 37.85 -20.97 -8.08
C TYR A 363 37.90 -19.62 -7.34
N LYS A 364 37.50 -19.57 -6.06
CA LYS A 364 37.47 -18.37 -5.21
C LYS A 364 36.71 -17.22 -5.88
N LEU A 365 35.56 -17.53 -6.50
CA LEU A 365 34.71 -16.51 -7.11
C LEU A 365 34.12 -15.63 -5.99
N LEU A 366 34.16 -14.33 -6.21
CA LEU A 366 33.54 -13.38 -5.29
C LEU A 366 32.02 -13.48 -5.40
N PRO A 367 31.29 -13.56 -4.27
CA PRO A 367 29.83 -13.56 -4.30
C PRO A 367 29.31 -12.22 -4.84
N VAL A 368 28.23 -12.27 -5.62
CA VAL A 368 27.54 -11.09 -6.14
C VAL A 368 26.45 -10.71 -5.16
N ASN A 369 26.46 -9.49 -4.63
CA ASN A 369 25.42 -8.96 -3.74
C ASN A 369 24.30 -8.30 -4.53
N GLY A 370 24.63 -7.50 -5.55
CA GLY A 370 23.65 -6.77 -6.32
C GLY A 370 24.00 -6.61 -7.80
N ILE A 371 22.94 -6.54 -8.59
CA ILE A 371 22.96 -6.38 -10.04
C ILE A 371 22.09 -5.19 -10.40
N LEU A 372 22.52 -4.36 -11.34
CA LEU A 372 21.74 -3.30 -11.93
C LEU A 372 21.54 -3.54 -13.42
N LEU A 373 20.29 -3.59 -13.86
CA LEU A 373 19.89 -3.53 -15.26
C LEU A 373 19.51 -2.09 -15.60
N TYR A 374 20.25 -1.44 -16.48
CA TYR A 374 19.99 -0.05 -16.85
C TYR A 374 19.82 0.12 -18.36
N GLY A 375 19.11 1.16 -18.77
CA GLY A 375 18.90 1.47 -20.18
C GLY A 375 17.66 2.33 -20.43
N PRO A 376 17.36 2.72 -21.67
CA PRO A 376 16.23 3.57 -21.98
C PRO A 376 14.89 3.00 -21.48
N PRO A 377 13.92 3.86 -21.11
CA PRO A 377 12.58 3.39 -20.77
C PRO A 377 11.93 2.66 -21.96
N GLY A 378 11.08 1.67 -21.68
CA GLY A 378 10.41 0.87 -22.70
C GLY A 378 11.25 -0.25 -23.31
N CYS A 379 12.54 -0.39 -22.97
CA CYS A 379 13.40 -1.46 -23.48
C CYS A 379 13.12 -2.84 -22.87
N GLY A 380 12.18 -2.98 -21.93
CA GLY A 380 11.82 -4.28 -21.33
C GLY A 380 12.73 -4.73 -20.20
N LYS A 381 13.32 -3.79 -19.42
CA LYS A 381 14.14 -4.09 -18.24
C LYS A 381 13.37 -4.91 -17.20
N SER A 382 12.12 -4.54 -16.89
CA SER A 382 11.26 -5.29 -15.95
C SER A 382 11.01 -6.72 -16.42
N LEU A 383 10.79 -6.92 -17.74
CA LEU A 383 10.63 -8.27 -18.30
C LEU A 383 11.92 -9.08 -18.16
N VAL A 384 13.09 -8.49 -18.40
CA VAL A 384 14.40 -9.16 -18.21
C VAL A 384 14.60 -9.51 -16.74
N MET A 385 14.24 -8.61 -15.82
CA MET A 385 14.33 -8.82 -14.37
C MET A 385 13.42 -9.98 -13.91
N GLU A 386 12.16 -9.98 -14.31
CA GLU A 386 11.22 -11.06 -14.00
C GLU A 386 11.69 -12.40 -14.60
N SER A 387 12.12 -12.38 -15.85
CA SER A 387 12.65 -13.59 -16.52
C SER A 387 13.92 -14.13 -15.88
N PHE A 388 14.78 -13.25 -15.36
CA PHE A 388 15.95 -13.65 -14.58
C PHE A 388 15.55 -14.28 -13.25
N ALA A 389 14.54 -13.72 -12.58
CA ALA A 389 14.01 -14.26 -11.32
C ALA A 389 13.43 -15.67 -11.53
N GLU A 390 12.66 -15.85 -12.60
CA GLU A 390 12.13 -17.17 -12.99
C GLU A 390 13.26 -18.16 -13.38
N GLU A 391 14.28 -17.72 -14.12
CA GLU A 391 15.42 -18.58 -14.53
C GLU A 391 16.25 -19.07 -13.35
N LEU A 392 16.39 -18.27 -12.30
CA LEU A 392 17.11 -18.66 -11.07
C LEU A 392 16.40 -19.77 -10.29
N GLY A 393 15.08 -19.83 -10.32
CA GLY A 393 14.29 -20.77 -9.54
C GLY A 393 14.30 -20.52 -8.04
N PHE A 394 14.79 -19.36 -7.59
CA PHE A 394 14.79 -18.95 -6.18
C PHE A 394 13.42 -18.37 -5.78
N ASN A 395 13.19 -18.25 -4.48
CA ASN A 395 12.12 -17.39 -4.01
C ASN A 395 12.47 -15.94 -4.32
N TYR A 396 11.48 -15.14 -4.75
CA TYR A 396 11.73 -13.74 -5.07
C TYR A 396 10.55 -12.83 -4.72
N THR A 397 10.83 -11.54 -4.61
CA THR A 397 9.83 -10.48 -4.50
C THR A 397 10.22 -9.30 -5.37
N ILE A 398 9.23 -8.53 -5.83
CA ILE A 398 9.44 -7.33 -6.64
C ILE A 398 8.96 -6.12 -5.85
N LEU A 399 9.85 -5.16 -5.63
CA LEU A 399 9.61 -3.90 -4.94
C LEU A 399 9.53 -2.79 -5.99
N LYS A 400 8.43 -2.07 -6.02
CA LYS A 400 8.23 -0.92 -6.92
C LYS A 400 8.27 0.36 -6.11
N ALA A 401 9.02 1.36 -6.57
CA ALA A 401 9.08 2.65 -5.90
C ALA A 401 7.71 3.32 -5.77
N SER A 402 6.81 3.08 -6.73
CA SER A 402 5.42 3.55 -6.70
C SER A 402 4.60 2.99 -5.52
N GLU A 403 4.99 1.85 -4.96
CA GLU A 403 4.31 1.18 -3.86
C GLU A 403 4.93 1.52 -2.50
N PHE A 404 6.24 1.76 -2.46
CA PHE A 404 7.01 1.97 -1.23
C PHE A 404 7.34 3.43 -0.95
N GLY A 405 7.38 4.30 -1.98
CA GLY A 405 7.98 5.62 -1.88
C GLY A 405 9.52 5.56 -1.92
N ASN A 406 10.19 6.59 -1.45
CA ASN A 406 11.65 6.65 -1.40
C ASN A 406 12.20 6.52 0.02
N ILE A 407 13.48 6.14 0.15
CA ILE A 407 14.15 5.88 1.44
C ILE A 407 14.17 7.06 2.40
N TYR A 408 13.97 8.29 1.92
CA TYR A 408 13.93 9.50 2.75
C TYR A 408 12.55 9.72 3.39
N GLN A 409 11.55 8.94 3.01
CA GLN A 409 10.23 8.99 3.64
C GLN A 409 10.22 8.15 4.94
N PRO A 410 9.52 8.62 5.97
CA PRO A 410 9.42 7.90 7.23
C PRO A 410 8.85 6.49 7.05
N GLY A 411 9.50 5.50 7.68
CA GLY A 411 9.03 4.12 7.69
C GLY A 411 9.46 3.25 6.51
N VAL A 412 9.99 3.83 5.42
CA VAL A 412 10.41 3.05 4.23
C VAL A 412 11.62 2.17 4.54
N ILE A 413 12.61 2.69 5.25
CA ILE A 413 13.80 1.92 5.64
C ILE A 413 13.42 0.76 6.56
N GLU A 414 12.54 0.98 7.53
CA GLU A 414 12.06 -0.05 8.44
C GLU A 414 11.28 -1.14 7.69
N ASN A 415 10.49 -0.76 6.71
CA ASN A 415 9.77 -1.73 5.87
C ASN A 415 10.73 -2.54 5.01
N LEU A 416 11.72 -1.89 4.39
CA LEU A 416 12.77 -2.58 3.65
C LEU A 416 13.55 -3.54 4.56
N GLN A 417 13.90 -3.13 5.79
CA GLN A 417 14.57 -3.98 6.77
C GLN A 417 13.78 -5.28 7.00
N ARG A 418 12.47 -5.17 7.22
CA ARG A 418 11.59 -6.35 7.44
C ARG A 418 11.57 -7.28 6.23
N ILE A 419 11.55 -6.71 5.01
CA ILE A 419 11.59 -7.51 3.78
C ILE A 419 12.90 -8.28 3.67
N PHE A 420 14.04 -7.61 3.94
CA PHE A 420 15.35 -8.25 3.91
C PHE A 420 15.50 -9.32 5.00
N ASP A 421 14.94 -9.10 6.18
CA ASP A 421 14.94 -10.09 7.26
C ASP A 421 14.08 -11.30 6.89
N ALA A 422 12.89 -11.09 6.34
CA ALA A 422 12.02 -12.17 5.87
C ALA A 422 12.63 -12.93 4.68
N ALA A 423 13.30 -12.23 3.75
CA ALA A 423 14.02 -12.85 2.65
C ALA A 423 15.20 -13.72 3.14
N SER A 424 15.93 -13.27 4.16
CA SER A 424 17.02 -14.02 4.77
C SER A 424 16.55 -15.35 5.36
N LEU A 425 15.37 -15.39 5.96
CA LEU A 425 14.78 -16.62 6.51
C LEU A 425 14.37 -17.63 5.42
N LYS A 426 14.15 -17.15 4.19
CA LYS A 426 13.76 -17.97 3.03
C LYS A 426 14.88 -18.11 1.99
N ALA A 427 16.12 -17.89 2.37
CA ALA A 427 17.28 -17.99 1.48
C ALA A 427 17.42 -19.41 0.86
N PRO A 428 17.85 -19.55 -0.42
CA PRO A 428 18.28 -18.46 -1.30
C PRO A 428 17.10 -17.63 -1.84
N PHE A 429 17.27 -16.29 -1.82
CA PHE A 429 16.20 -15.37 -2.14
C PHE A 429 16.67 -14.26 -3.09
N LEU A 430 15.79 -13.81 -4.00
CA LEU A 430 16.05 -12.67 -4.89
C LEU A 430 15.12 -11.50 -4.53
N ILE A 431 15.69 -10.35 -4.24
CA ILE A 431 14.94 -9.10 -4.08
C ILE A 431 15.10 -8.30 -5.37
N CYS A 432 14.00 -8.07 -6.07
CA CYS A 432 13.94 -7.24 -7.27
C CYS A 432 13.47 -5.82 -6.89
N MET A 433 14.16 -4.78 -7.38
CA MET A 433 13.78 -3.38 -7.20
C MET A 433 13.55 -2.73 -8.56
N GLU A 434 12.31 -2.36 -8.85
CA GLU A 434 11.99 -1.62 -10.07
C GLU A 434 12.22 -0.13 -9.87
N GLU A 435 12.82 0.50 -10.88
CA GLU A 435 13.07 1.95 -10.92
C GLU A 435 13.79 2.46 -9.67
N MET A 436 14.95 1.86 -9.39
CA MET A 436 15.74 2.10 -8.18
C MET A 436 16.06 3.60 -7.95
N GLU A 437 16.14 4.41 -9.02
CA GLU A 437 16.34 5.85 -8.95
C GLU A 437 15.22 6.59 -8.20
N TYR A 438 14.00 6.06 -8.17
CA TYR A 438 12.89 6.64 -7.40
C TYR A 438 12.82 6.11 -5.97
N LEU A 439 13.24 4.86 -5.75
CA LEU A 439 13.30 4.28 -4.40
C LEU A 439 14.49 4.85 -3.61
N ILE A 440 15.63 5.00 -4.26
CA ILE A 440 16.89 5.43 -3.65
C ILE A 440 17.49 6.58 -4.48
N PRO A 441 16.82 7.74 -4.52
CA PRO A 441 17.28 8.87 -5.31
C PRO A 441 18.57 9.48 -4.73
N ASN A 442 19.39 10.05 -5.61
CA ASN A 442 20.55 10.83 -5.20
C ASN A 442 20.11 12.04 -4.35
N PRO A 443 20.58 12.19 -3.12
CA PRO A 443 20.18 13.28 -2.23
C PRO A 443 20.62 14.67 -2.71
N GLY A 444 21.43 14.75 -3.78
CA GLY A 444 21.95 16.03 -4.30
C GLY A 444 22.95 16.72 -3.37
N SER A 445 23.39 16.06 -2.31
CA SER A 445 24.38 16.53 -1.37
C SER A 445 25.64 15.65 -1.41
N GLU A 446 26.83 16.23 -1.20
CA GLU A 446 28.06 15.46 -1.06
C GLU A 446 28.13 14.67 0.27
N ASN A 447 27.21 14.93 1.18
CA ASN A 447 27.16 14.30 2.50
C ASN A 447 26.24 13.08 2.49
N VAL A 448 26.75 11.98 3.05
CA VAL A 448 25.99 10.74 3.26
C VAL A 448 24.86 10.99 4.26
N THR A 449 23.64 10.68 3.88
CA THR A 449 22.47 10.79 4.76
C THR A 449 22.37 9.58 5.70
N LYS A 450 21.58 9.69 6.78
CA LYS A 450 21.33 8.56 7.69
C LYS A 450 20.59 7.42 6.97
N GLU A 451 19.69 7.78 6.06
CA GLU A 451 18.91 6.87 5.25
C GLU A 451 19.80 6.11 4.26
N SER A 452 20.75 6.81 3.60
CA SER A 452 21.75 6.18 2.74
C SER A 452 22.62 5.19 3.52
N VAL A 453 23.04 5.52 4.75
CA VAL A 453 23.82 4.62 5.61
C VAL A 453 22.99 3.39 6.01
N ALA A 454 21.73 3.58 6.37
CA ALA A 454 20.83 2.47 6.73
C ALA A 454 20.62 1.54 5.53
N MET A 455 20.38 2.10 4.33
CA MET A 455 20.24 1.31 3.10
C MET A 455 21.55 0.59 2.72
N LEU A 456 22.70 1.24 2.85
CA LEU A 456 24.00 0.59 2.69
C LEU A 456 24.17 -0.62 3.62
N SER A 457 23.74 -0.49 4.87
CA SER A 457 23.78 -1.58 5.84
C SER A 457 22.88 -2.76 5.45
N LEU A 458 21.73 -2.48 4.84
CA LEU A 458 20.82 -3.50 4.30
C LEU A 458 21.41 -4.24 3.11
N LEU A 459 22.02 -3.50 2.18
CA LEU A 459 22.59 -4.08 0.95
C LEU A 459 23.92 -4.78 1.18
N ASN A 460 24.75 -4.26 2.10
CA ASN A 460 26.00 -4.90 2.45
C ASN A 460 25.78 -6.30 3.04
N GLY A 461 26.49 -7.29 2.47
CA GLY A 461 26.41 -8.67 2.95
C GLY A 461 25.13 -9.41 2.57
N CYS A 462 24.35 -8.92 1.59
CA CYS A 462 23.20 -9.65 1.05
C CYS A 462 23.58 -11.08 0.64
N ALA A 463 24.67 -11.26 -0.10
CA ALA A 463 25.13 -12.58 -0.51
C ALA A 463 25.49 -13.49 0.69
N GLN A 464 26.01 -12.96 1.80
CA GLN A 464 26.27 -13.71 3.03
C GLN A 464 25.00 -14.18 3.72
N ARG A 465 23.91 -13.42 3.55
CA ARG A 465 22.56 -13.77 4.04
C ARG A 465 21.78 -14.65 3.05
N GLY A 466 22.40 -15.04 1.93
CA GLY A 466 21.76 -15.81 0.87
C GLY A 466 20.76 -15.00 0.04
N ILE A 467 20.90 -13.68 0.03
CA ILE A 467 20.04 -12.77 -0.73
C ILE A 467 20.84 -12.22 -1.92
N LEU A 468 20.23 -12.21 -3.10
CA LEU A 468 20.70 -11.49 -4.28
C LEU A 468 19.79 -10.29 -4.52
N LEU A 469 20.36 -9.12 -4.77
CA LEU A 469 19.62 -7.94 -5.21
C LEU A 469 19.66 -7.85 -6.74
N LEU A 470 18.51 -7.55 -7.36
CA LEU A 470 18.42 -7.21 -8.78
C LEU A 470 17.60 -5.93 -8.95
N ALA A 471 18.23 -4.88 -9.41
CA ALA A 471 17.58 -3.59 -9.59
C ALA A 471 17.45 -3.21 -11.07
N THR A 472 16.45 -2.40 -11.40
CA THR A 472 16.32 -1.75 -12.72
C THR A 472 16.40 -0.24 -12.56
N SER A 473 16.93 0.45 -13.58
CA SER A 473 16.96 1.92 -13.65
C SER A 473 16.87 2.44 -15.07
N ASN A 474 16.16 3.54 -15.24
CA ASN A 474 16.15 4.33 -16.48
C ASN A 474 17.27 5.39 -16.46
N LEU A 475 17.65 5.85 -15.27
CA LEU A 475 18.55 6.98 -15.04
C LEU A 475 19.55 6.63 -13.91
N PRO A 476 20.55 5.76 -14.17
CA PRO A 476 21.47 5.28 -13.14
C PRO A 476 22.25 6.40 -12.45
N GLU A 477 22.44 7.55 -13.09
CA GLU A 477 23.05 8.73 -12.53
C GLU A 477 22.22 9.42 -11.44
N GLN A 478 20.94 9.11 -11.35
CA GLN A 478 20.02 9.61 -10.30
C GLN A 478 19.93 8.69 -9.08
N ILE A 479 20.59 7.55 -9.10
CA ILE A 479 20.72 6.67 -7.93
C ILE A 479 21.79 7.25 -7.01
N ASP A 480 21.62 7.07 -5.69
CA ASP A 480 22.63 7.46 -4.70
C ASP A 480 23.98 6.79 -5.02
N PRO A 481 25.05 7.58 -5.31
CA PRO A 481 26.35 7.04 -5.70
C PRO A 481 26.99 6.12 -4.66
N PHE A 482 26.62 6.26 -3.38
CA PHE A 482 27.13 5.40 -2.32
C PHE A 482 26.69 3.94 -2.48
N LEU A 483 25.55 3.70 -3.11
CA LEU A 483 25.00 2.36 -3.34
C LEU A 483 25.56 1.68 -4.60
N MET A 484 26.16 2.46 -5.50
CA MET A 484 26.84 1.96 -6.69
C MET A 484 28.25 1.41 -6.45
N ARG A 485 28.64 1.27 -5.16
CA ARG A 485 29.96 0.75 -4.78
C ARG A 485 29.98 -0.78 -4.77
N PRO A 486 31.16 -1.40 -5.03
CA PRO A 486 31.33 -2.84 -4.84
C PRO A 486 30.91 -3.28 -3.42
N GLY A 487 30.20 -4.41 -3.34
CA GLY A 487 29.59 -4.88 -2.08
C GLY A 487 28.10 -4.53 -1.93
N CYS A 488 27.59 -3.59 -2.77
CA CYS A 488 26.15 -3.31 -2.90
C CYS A 488 25.70 -3.67 -4.31
N ILE A 489 26.10 -2.91 -5.33
CA ILE A 489 25.89 -3.22 -6.75
C ILE A 489 27.23 -3.65 -7.36
N ASP A 490 27.42 -4.94 -7.58
CA ASP A 490 28.68 -5.52 -8.06
C ASP A 490 28.72 -5.67 -9.58
N ARG A 491 27.57 -5.74 -10.23
CA ARG A 491 27.43 -5.93 -11.67
C ARG A 491 26.40 -4.97 -12.27
N VAL A 492 26.73 -4.42 -13.42
CA VAL A 492 25.88 -3.47 -14.13
C VAL A 492 25.75 -3.94 -15.59
N PHE A 493 24.53 -4.17 -16.05
CA PHE A 493 24.25 -4.64 -17.42
C PHE A 493 23.39 -3.63 -18.16
N PHE A 494 23.80 -3.31 -19.38
CA PHE A 494 23.03 -2.42 -20.24
C PHE A 494 21.97 -3.20 -21.02
N VAL A 495 20.72 -2.77 -20.90
CA VAL A 495 19.59 -3.32 -21.64
C VAL A 495 19.31 -2.40 -22.82
N SER A 496 19.85 -2.75 -23.98
CA SER A 496 19.71 -1.99 -25.23
C SER A 496 18.28 -2.03 -25.78
N GLN A 497 18.02 -1.20 -26.79
CA GLN A 497 16.86 -1.39 -27.67
C GLN A 497 16.90 -2.77 -28.32
N PRO A 498 15.73 -3.36 -28.67
CA PRO A 498 15.68 -4.65 -29.34
C PRO A 498 16.31 -4.58 -30.73
N ASP A 499 17.16 -5.54 -31.05
CA ASP A 499 17.72 -5.70 -32.39
C ASP A 499 16.66 -6.20 -33.39
N PHE A 500 17.04 -6.41 -34.63
CA PHE A 500 16.13 -6.81 -35.69
C PHE A 500 15.39 -8.13 -35.37
N GLU A 501 16.11 -9.15 -34.91
CA GLU A 501 15.53 -10.46 -34.56
C GLU A 501 14.63 -10.36 -33.31
N ALA A 502 15.06 -9.62 -32.31
CA ALA A 502 14.23 -9.38 -31.12
C ALA A 502 12.92 -8.66 -31.48
N ARG A 503 12.94 -7.66 -32.40
CA ARG A 503 11.70 -7.00 -32.82
C ARG A 503 10.75 -7.95 -33.53
N LYS A 504 11.26 -8.84 -34.39
CA LYS A 504 10.46 -9.90 -35.03
C LYS A 504 9.76 -10.78 -34.00
N ASP A 505 10.52 -11.23 -33.03
CA ASP A 505 9.99 -12.11 -31.98
C ASP A 505 8.99 -11.40 -31.10
N ILE A 506 9.20 -10.10 -30.79
CA ILE A 506 8.23 -9.29 -30.03
C ILE A 506 6.91 -9.18 -30.82
N PHE A 507 6.95 -8.86 -32.14
CA PHE A 507 5.75 -8.84 -32.96
C PHE A 507 5.05 -10.20 -32.97
N ARG A 508 5.82 -11.28 -33.21
CA ARG A 508 5.30 -12.65 -33.27
C ARG A 508 4.58 -13.01 -31.96
N LYS A 509 5.19 -12.71 -30.81
CA LYS A 509 4.64 -12.99 -29.51
C LYS A 509 3.34 -12.21 -29.22
N HIS A 510 3.31 -10.92 -29.54
CA HIS A 510 2.11 -10.10 -29.31
C HIS A 510 0.97 -10.35 -30.29
N LEU A 511 1.24 -11.01 -31.43
CA LEU A 511 0.24 -11.34 -32.43
C LEU A 511 -0.24 -12.80 -32.33
N SER A 512 0.47 -13.69 -31.60
CA SER A 512 0.18 -15.13 -31.55
C SER A 512 -1.25 -15.48 -31.12
N ASP A 513 -1.78 -14.73 -30.16
CA ASP A 513 -3.10 -14.99 -29.55
C ASP A 513 -4.20 -14.06 -30.11
N ARG A 514 -3.94 -13.39 -31.23
CA ARG A 514 -4.86 -12.45 -31.84
C ARG A 514 -5.31 -12.94 -33.22
N PRO A 515 -6.54 -12.63 -33.67
CA PRO A 515 -6.97 -12.95 -35.02
C PRO A 515 -6.16 -12.17 -36.05
N CYS A 516 -5.25 -12.85 -36.75
CA CYS A 516 -4.33 -12.26 -37.70
C CYS A 516 -4.43 -12.96 -39.06
N GLU A 517 -4.18 -12.22 -40.14
CA GLU A 517 -3.83 -12.77 -41.45
C GLU A 517 -2.38 -13.27 -41.44
N GLU A 518 -1.89 -13.72 -42.60
CA GLU A 518 -0.46 -14.03 -42.78
C GLU A 518 0.36 -12.74 -42.68
N ILE A 519 1.35 -12.71 -41.75
CA ILE A 519 2.13 -11.52 -41.40
C ILE A 519 3.60 -11.73 -41.79
N ASP A 520 4.16 -10.76 -42.52
CA ASP A 520 5.60 -10.65 -42.76
C ASP A 520 6.29 -9.91 -41.61
N TYR A 521 6.83 -10.69 -40.66
CA TYR A 521 7.53 -10.15 -39.48
C TYR A 521 8.85 -9.47 -39.85
N ASP A 522 9.50 -9.85 -40.99
CA ASP A 522 10.73 -9.22 -41.46
C ASP A 522 10.46 -7.79 -41.93
N GLU A 523 9.36 -7.58 -42.64
CA GLU A 523 8.93 -6.24 -43.02
C GLU A 523 8.60 -5.38 -41.83
N LEU A 524 7.83 -5.90 -40.85
CA LEU A 524 7.49 -5.16 -39.62
C LEU A 524 8.75 -4.77 -38.82
N ALA A 525 9.73 -5.67 -38.72
CA ALA A 525 10.98 -5.39 -38.02
C ALA A 525 11.84 -4.33 -38.75
N ARG A 526 11.78 -4.25 -40.09
CA ARG A 526 12.43 -3.15 -40.83
C ARG A 526 11.71 -1.82 -40.61
N LEU A 527 10.37 -1.80 -40.64
CA LEU A 527 9.57 -0.60 -40.48
C LEU A 527 9.63 -0.04 -39.05
N SER A 528 9.97 -0.87 -38.06
CA SER A 528 10.10 -0.51 -36.65
C SER A 528 11.56 -0.33 -36.21
N GLU A 529 12.46 0.12 -37.11
CA GLU A 529 13.82 0.47 -36.73
C GLU A 529 13.83 1.53 -35.60
N ASP A 530 14.71 1.38 -34.62
CA ASP A 530 14.82 2.21 -33.42
C ASP A 530 13.62 2.12 -32.44
N PHE A 531 12.61 1.29 -32.66
CA PHE A 531 11.51 1.11 -31.72
C PHE A 531 11.96 0.32 -30.50
N VAL A 532 11.49 0.75 -29.31
CA VAL A 532 11.61 -0.03 -28.08
C VAL A 532 10.48 -1.07 -28.01
N ALA A 533 10.58 -2.04 -27.11
CA ALA A 533 9.56 -3.08 -26.95
C ALA A 533 8.17 -2.50 -26.63
N GLY A 534 8.13 -1.41 -25.84
CA GLY A 534 6.90 -0.67 -25.57
C GLY A 534 6.22 -0.10 -26.82
N ASP A 535 7.01 0.49 -27.73
CA ASP A 535 6.49 1.05 -29.00
C ASP A 535 5.85 -0.04 -29.86
N ILE A 536 6.46 -1.24 -29.91
CA ILE A 536 5.93 -2.38 -30.66
C ILE A 536 4.64 -2.89 -30.04
N THR A 537 4.59 -3.03 -28.70
CA THR A 537 3.38 -3.47 -27.99
C THR A 537 2.22 -2.52 -28.25
N GLU A 538 2.48 -1.22 -28.18
CA GLU A 538 1.47 -0.19 -28.44
C GLU A 538 1.03 -0.19 -29.91
N THR A 539 1.96 -0.38 -30.85
CA THR A 539 1.65 -0.54 -32.29
C THR A 539 0.71 -1.70 -32.56
N VAL A 540 0.99 -2.86 -31.95
CA VAL A 540 0.14 -4.06 -32.10
C VAL A 540 -1.23 -3.83 -31.46
N ASN A 541 -1.30 -3.13 -30.33
CA ASN A 541 -2.57 -2.78 -29.69
C ASN A 541 -3.42 -1.84 -30.56
N GLU A 542 -2.81 -0.80 -31.12
CA GLU A 542 -3.49 0.14 -31.99
C GLU A 542 -4.00 -0.52 -33.28
N ALA A 543 -3.18 -1.40 -33.88
CA ALA A 543 -3.59 -2.21 -35.01
C ALA A 543 -4.75 -3.15 -34.66
N ALA A 544 -4.74 -3.75 -33.47
CA ALA A 544 -5.83 -4.61 -33.01
C ALA A 544 -7.14 -3.84 -32.77
N ILE A 545 -7.07 -2.63 -32.21
CA ILE A 545 -8.22 -1.74 -32.04
C ILE A 545 -8.81 -1.38 -33.42
N THR A 546 -7.96 -1.04 -34.36
CA THR A 546 -8.37 -0.68 -35.74
C THR A 546 -9.04 -1.85 -36.42
N ALA A 547 -8.44 -3.06 -36.37
CA ALA A 547 -8.99 -4.28 -36.96
C ALA A 547 -10.34 -4.66 -36.30
N ALA A 548 -10.43 -4.60 -34.99
CA ALA A 548 -11.67 -4.87 -34.26
C ALA A 548 -12.78 -3.88 -34.61
N TYR A 549 -12.44 -2.59 -34.76
CA TYR A 549 -13.43 -1.57 -35.18
C TYR A 549 -13.98 -1.82 -36.58
N MET A 550 -13.15 -2.37 -37.49
CA MET A 550 -13.50 -2.71 -38.86
C MET A 550 -14.13 -4.11 -38.99
N ASP A 551 -14.20 -4.88 -37.90
CA ASP A 551 -14.65 -6.28 -37.86
C ASP A 551 -13.86 -7.18 -38.83
N VAL A 552 -12.53 -7.03 -38.88
CA VAL A 552 -11.60 -7.80 -39.74
C VAL A 552 -10.41 -8.29 -38.90
N PRO A 553 -9.72 -9.37 -39.32
CA PRO A 553 -8.47 -9.78 -38.69
C PRO A 553 -7.37 -8.72 -38.90
N ILE A 554 -6.37 -8.72 -38.00
CA ILE A 554 -5.20 -7.86 -38.11
C ILE A 554 -4.42 -8.24 -39.36
N SER A 555 -4.28 -7.31 -40.31
CA SER A 555 -3.55 -7.52 -41.58
C SER A 555 -2.22 -6.80 -41.56
N GLN A 556 -1.29 -7.26 -42.42
CA GLN A 556 -0.02 -6.60 -42.67
C GLN A 556 -0.18 -5.11 -43.00
N LYS A 557 -1.23 -4.75 -43.76
CA LYS A 557 -1.53 -3.37 -44.15
C LYS A 557 -1.87 -2.50 -42.96
N ILE A 558 -2.72 -2.97 -42.05
CA ILE A 558 -3.12 -2.22 -40.83
C ILE A 558 -1.89 -1.97 -39.97
N LEU A 559 -1.03 -2.99 -39.75
CA LEU A 559 0.20 -2.84 -38.95
C LEU A 559 1.18 -1.84 -39.60
N ALA A 560 1.39 -1.95 -40.94
CA ALA A 560 2.26 -1.05 -41.66
C ALA A 560 1.74 0.42 -41.66
N ASP A 561 0.42 0.59 -41.75
CA ASP A 561 -0.19 1.93 -41.67
C ASP A 561 -0.02 2.56 -40.27
N VAL A 562 -0.19 1.80 -39.22
CA VAL A 562 0.08 2.29 -37.84
C VAL A 562 1.56 2.66 -37.70
N LEU A 563 2.49 1.82 -38.15
CA LEU A 563 3.93 2.08 -38.07
C LEU A 563 4.37 3.35 -38.83
N LYS A 564 3.72 3.71 -39.94
CA LYS A 564 4.04 4.94 -40.69
C LYS A 564 3.81 6.22 -39.93
N TYR A 565 2.84 6.24 -39.03
CA TYR A 565 2.47 7.43 -38.26
C TYR A 565 3.08 7.46 -36.87
N LYS A 566 3.73 6.39 -36.44
CA LYS A 566 4.36 6.27 -35.13
C LYS A 566 5.84 6.61 -35.21
N ASN A 567 6.27 7.49 -34.33
CA ASN A 567 7.69 7.80 -34.15
C ASN A 567 8.26 6.95 -33.01
N PRO A 568 9.52 6.48 -33.12
CA PRO A 568 10.18 5.79 -32.01
C PRO A 568 10.28 6.74 -30.83
N THR A 569 9.98 6.24 -29.64
CA THR A 569 10.04 7.01 -28.38
C THR A 569 11.46 7.55 -28.14
N TYR A 570 12.49 6.85 -28.61
CA TYR A 570 13.89 7.25 -28.52
C TYR A 570 14.58 7.11 -29.88
N ALA A 571 14.62 8.20 -30.65
CA ALA A 571 15.46 8.25 -31.83
C ALA A 571 16.94 8.36 -31.43
N THR A 572 17.77 7.42 -31.85
CA THR A 572 19.21 7.36 -31.59
C THR A 572 19.94 8.54 -32.25
N LYS A 573 19.91 9.71 -31.62
CA LYS A 573 20.77 10.84 -31.93
C LYS A 573 21.55 11.29 -30.70
N THR A 574 22.21 10.38 -30.00
CA THR A 574 23.42 10.72 -29.20
C THR A 574 24.14 9.43 -28.80
N LYS A 575 25.27 9.16 -29.40
CA LYS A 575 26.29 8.30 -28.82
C LYS A 575 26.80 9.02 -27.57
N ILE A 576 26.26 8.67 -26.41
CA ILE A 576 26.85 9.06 -25.12
C ILE A 576 28.04 8.12 -24.90
N GLY A 577 29.22 8.58 -25.30
CA GLY A 577 30.46 7.90 -25.00
C GLY A 577 30.83 8.14 -23.55
N PHE A 578 30.77 7.12 -22.73
CA PHE A 578 31.54 7.10 -21.48
C PHE A 578 33.02 6.92 -21.82
N HIS A 579 33.82 7.94 -21.61
CA HIS A 579 35.26 7.82 -21.60
C HIS A 579 35.70 7.08 -20.33
N LYS A 580 36.61 6.09 -20.54
CA LYS A 580 37.27 5.25 -19.54
C LYS A 580 37.95 6.04 -18.45
#